data_636e30d44a69c9a95ffa4d261d43170e
#
_entry.id   636e30d44a69c9a95ffa4d261d43170e
#
_cell.length_a   1.000
_cell.length_b   1.000
_cell.length_c   1.000
_cell.angle_alpha   90.00
_cell.angle_beta   90.00
_cell.angle_gamma   90.00
#
_symmetry.space_group_name_H-M   'P 1'
#
loop_
_entity.id
_entity.type
_entity.pdbx_description
1 polymer ?
#
loop_
_entity_poly.entity_id
_entity_poly.type
_entity_poly.pdbx_seq_one_letter_code
_entity_poly.pdbx_strand_id
1 'polypeptide(L)'
;MRKILISFLFLIYSSILLSEPITIASYNTLRLGTVEKDYTTQAKIISKFDIVALQEVMNHDGLNRLKNEIEKISNKKWGYVISSKPLGTKDYKEYYAFIYKKDKIDKIESLGIYKDGKSKEFIRPPFAVYVKSNKFDFVLITAHSIFGDNKSYREEEASHYHKVYKYFLDKSKEEDVILLGDFNIPSTNNSFKYFKNEYNVQEVINPNKFKTTIGSNGLANSYDNMFFNRKYLKEYTGRYGVYDYTKNNYKEIRKYVSDHLLIFSEFENKGDLDDKK
;
A
#
# COMPACT_ATOMS: atom_id res chain seq x y z
N MET A 1 -16.06 -47.94 -54.25
CA MET A 1 -15.96 -46.56 -53.74
C MET A 1 -15.86 -46.58 -52.19
N ARG A 2 -14.67 -46.36 -51.62
CA ARG A 2 -14.45 -46.32 -50.17
C ARG A 2 -14.69 -44.88 -49.69
N LYS A 3 -15.66 -44.65 -48.82
CA LYS A 3 -15.89 -43.40 -48.15
C LYS A 3 -14.88 -43.26 -46.98
N ILE A 4 -13.97 -42.28 -47.08
CA ILE A 4 -13.05 -41.91 -46.01
C ILE A 4 -13.81 -40.96 -45.08
N LEU A 5 -14.05 -41.41 -43.83
CA LEU A 5 -14.63 -40.60 -42.78
C LEU A 5 -13.47 -39.82 -42.12
N ILE A 6 -13.37 -38.52 -42.36
CA ILE A 6 -12.43 -37.65 -41.71
C ILE A 6 -13.08 -37.18 -40.38
N SER A 7 -12.59 -37.75 -39.28
CA SER A 7 -12.99 -37.34 -37.91
C SER A 7 -12.20 -36.11 -37.50
N PHE A 8 -12.85 -34.94 -37.45
CA PHE A 8 -12.26 -33.74 -36.90
C PHE A 8 -12.27 -33.81 -35.37
N LEU A 9 -11.12 -34.06 -34.76
CA LEU A 9 -10.91 -33.98 -33.32
C LEU A 9 -10.75 -32.48 -32.97
N PHE A 10 -11.79 -31.85 -32.44
CA PHE A 10 -11.71 -30.53 -31.82
C PHE A 10 -11.01 -30.67 -30.46
N LEU A 11 -9.73 -30.38 -30.39
CA LEU A 11 -9.01 -30.15 -29.13
C LEU A 11 -9.49 -28.80 -28.55
N ILE A 12 -10.40 -28.89 -27.58
CA ILE A 12 -10.77 -27.76 -26.75
C ILE A 12 -9.58 -27.52 -25.82
N TYR A 13 -8.70 -26.60 -26.19
CA TYR A 13 -7.74 -26.02 -25.27
C TYR A 13 -8.53 -25.15 -24.28
N SER A 14 -8.92 -25.71 -23.14
CA SER A 14 -9.30 -24.91 -21.99
C SER A 14 -8.03 -24.20 -21.51
N SER A 15 -7.81 -22.97 -21.96
CA SER A 15 -6.85 -22.08 -21.31
C SER A 15 -7.35 -21.90 -19.88
N ILE A 16 -6.74 -22.60 -18.94
CA ILE A 16 -6.85 -22.25 -17.53
C ILE A 16 -6.26 -20.84 -17.46
N LEU A 17 -7.12 -19.84 -17.41
CA LEU A 17 -6.74 -18.48 -17.08
C LEU A 17 -6.18 -18.53 -15.64
N LEU A 18 -4.87 -18.76 -15.54
CA LEU A 18 -4.15 -18.63 -14.28
C LEU A 18 -4.29 -17.16 -13.88
N SER A 19 -5.05 -16.89 -12.82
CA SER A 19 -5.12 -15.55 -12.26
C SER A 19 -3.70 -15.08 -11.93
N GLU A 20 -3.34 -13.89 -12.42
CA GLU A 20 -2.03 -13.31 -12.13
C GLU A 20 -2.00 -12.81 -10.69
N PRO A 21 -0.87 -12.93 -9.97
CA PRO A 21 -0.69 -12.37 -8.65
C PRO A 21 -1.05 -10.89 -8.60
N ILE A 22 -1.45 -10.40 -7.43
CA ILE A 22 -1.73 -8.99 -7.17
C ILE A 22 -0.53 -8.33 -6.48
N THR A 23 -0.20 -7.12 -6.90
CA THR A 23 0.83 -6.29 -6.28
C THR A 23 0.22 -5.19 -5.42
N ILE A 24 0.58 -5.19 -4.13
CA ILE A 24 0.15 -4.21 -3.13
C ILE A 24 1.35 -3.28 -2.84
N ALA A 25 1.14 -1.98 -2.90
CA ALA A 25 2.20 -1.00 -2.71
C ALA A 25 1.83 0.13 -1.73
N SER A 26 2.84 0.82 -1.21
CA SER A 26 2.70 2.05 -0.42
C SER A 26 3.61 3.13 -0.96
N TYR A 27 3.11 4.37 -1.01
CA TYR A 27 3.82 5.49 -1.57
C TYR A 27 3.43 6.82 -0.92
N ASN A 28 4.37 7.45 -0.21
CA ASN A 28 4.23 8.84 0.19
C ASN A 28 4.42 9.73 -1.04
N THR A 29 3.41 10.54 -1.38
CA THR A 29 3.34 11.32 -2.62
C THR A 29 3.90 12.73 -2.51
N LEU A 30 4.45 13.10 -1.35
CA LEU A 30 5.01 14.42 -1.06
C LEU A 30 4.02 15.56 -1.43
N ARG A 31 3.02 15.81 -0.59
CA ARG A 31 2.05 16.92 -0.71
C ARG A 31 1.34 16.99 -2.07
N LEU A 32 0.82 15.85 -2.53
CA LEU A 32 0.08 15.75 -3.79
C LEU A 32 -1.08 16.76 -3.85
N GLY A 33 -1.06 17.64 -4.84
CA GLY A 33 -2.11 18.63 -5.09
C GLY A 33 -1.84 20.04 -4.55
N THR A 34 -0.76 20.26 -3.78
CA THR A 34 -0.43 21.60 -3.25
C THR A 34 0.95 22.10 -3.64
N VAL A 35 1.83 21.23 -4.14
CA VAL A 35 3.14 21.62 -4.65
C VAL A 35 3.24 21.25 -6.14
N GLU A 36 4.19 21.85 -6.84
CA GLU A 36 4.48 21.49 -8.22
C GLU A 36 4.89 20.02 -8.32
N LYS A 37 4.26 19.28 -9.23
CA LYS A 37 4.44 17.84 -9.37
C LYS A 37 4.64 17.40 -10.81
N ASP A 38 5.56 16.46 -11.00
CA ASP A 38 5.62 15.64 -12.20
C ASP A 38 4.63 14.47 -12.09
N TYR A 39 3.36 14.78 -12.39
CA TYR A 39 2.27 13.79 -12.38
C TYR A 39 2.53 12.64 -13.37
N THR A 40 3.20 12.91 -14.47
CA THR A 40 3.51 11.90 -15.48
C THR A 40 4.49 10.85 -14.93
N THR A 41 5.52 11.29 -14.22
CA THR A 41 6.47 10.36 -13.58
C THR A 41 5.80 9.62 -12.42
N GLN A 42 5.02 10.28 -11.56
CA GLN A 42 4.25 9.59 -10.51
C GLN A 42 3.30 8.55 -11.10
N ALA A 43 2.59 8.88 -12.16
CA ALA A 43 1.68 7.96 -12.85
C ALA A 43 2.41 6.74 -13.44
N LYS A 44 3.58 6.93 -14.05
CA LYS A 44 4.44 5.82 -14.55
C LYS A 44 4.91 4.89 -13.44
N ILE A 45 5.16 5.43 -12.25
CA ILE A 45 5.54 4.64 -11.07
C ILE A 45 4.35 3.80 -10.60
N ILE A 46 3.24 4.46 -10.30
CA ILE A 46 2.04 3.84 -9.69
C ILE A 46 1.40 2.82 -10.63
N SER A 47 1.37 3.08 -11.94
CA SER A 47 0.74 2.19 -12.94
C SER A 47 1.34 0.78 -13.02
N LYS A 48 2.50 0.57 -12.43
CA LYS A 48 3.17 -0.76 -12.38
C LYS A 48 2.57 -1.70 -11.34
N PHE A 49 1.79 -1.18 -10.39
CA PHE A 49 1.22 -1.93 -9.27
C PHE A 49 -0.30 -1.98 -9.38
N ASP A 50 -0.95 -2.88 -8.63
CA ASP A 50 -2.38 -3.12 -8.80
C ASP A 50 -3.23 -2.34 -7.79
N ILE A 51 -2.73 -2.19 -6.56
CA ILE A 51 -3.29 -1.30 -5.55
C ILE A 51 -2.16 -0.58 -4.80
N VAL A 52 -2.29 0.73 -4.62
CA VAL A 52 -1.29 1.57 -3.96
C VAL A 52 -1.94 2.43 -2.89
N ALA A 53 -1.45 2.28 -1.66
CA ALA A 53 -1.77 3.20 -0.56
C ALA A 53 -0.96 4.49 -0.71
N LEU A 54 -1.64 5.62 -0.64
CA LEU A 54 -1.05 6.94 -0.81
C LEU A 54 -1.12 7.73 0.50
N GLN A 55 0.00 8.28 0.92
CA GLN A 55 0.12 9.27 1.99
C GLN A 55 0.40 10.64 1.38
N GLU A 56 0.17 11.69 2.14
CA GLU A 56 0.32 13.09 1.72
C GLU A 56 -0.55 13.49 0.52
N VAL A 57 -1.75 12.98 0.44
CA VAL A 57 -2.77 13.47 -0.51
C VAL A 57 -3.43 14.72 0.09
N MET A 58 -3.11 15.90 -0.45
CA MET A 58 -3.53 17.17 0.16
C MET A 58 -4.95 17.58 -0.23
N ASN A 59 -5.43 17.15 -1.40
CA ASN A 59 -6.77 17.46 -1.87
C ASN A 59 -7.26 16.47 -2.94
N HIS A 60 -8.57 16.52 -3.20
CA HIS A 60 -9.21 15.67 -4.19
C HIS A 60 -8.76 15.98 -5.64
N ASP A 61 -8.47 17.25 -5.95
CA ASP A 61 -8.09 17.65 -7.31
C ASP A 61 -6.73 17.05 -7.70
N GLY A 62 -5.76 17.07 -6.79
CA GLY A 62 -4.46 16.42 -6.99
C GLY A 62 -4.59 14.92 -7.22
N LEU A 63 -5.43 14.24 -6.43
CA LEU A 63 -5.69 12.81 -6.59
C LEU A 63 -6.40 12.50 -7.91
N ASN A 64 -7.42 13.28 -8.28
CA ASN A 64 -8.12 13.13 -9.56
C ASN A 64 -7.19 13.34 -10.75
N ARG A 65 -6.33 14.37 -10.69
CA ARG A 65 -5.32 14.64 -11.73
C ARG A 65 -4.35 13.47 -11.86
N LEU A 66 -3.85 12.93 -10.73
CA LEU A 66 -2.97 11.77 -10.72
C LEU A 66 -3.67 10.54 -11.33
N LYS A 67 -4.90 10.24 -10.90
CA LYS A 67 -5.68 9.13 -11.44
C LYS A 67 -5.87 9.23 -12.96
N ASN A 68 -6.23 10.41 -13.45
CA ASN A 68 -6.44 10.62 -14.89
C ASN A 68 -5.15 10.43 -15.68
N GLU A 69 -4.01 10.88 -15.15
CA GLU A 69 -2.71 10.66 -15.81
C GLU A 69 -2.30 9.18 -15.78
N ILE A 70 -2.61 8.46 -14.70
CA ILE A 70 -2.40 7.00 -14.62
C ILE A 70 -3.25 6.27 -15.67
N GLU A 71 -4.54 6.60 -15.80
CA GLU A 71 -5.43 5.99 -16.79
C GLU A 71 -4.92 6.24 -18.23
N LYS A 72 -4.47 7.47 -18.52
CA LYS A 72 -3.90 7.84 -19.80
C LYS A 72 -2.65 7.03 -20.15
N ILE A 73 -1.73 6.86 -19.19
CA ILE A 73 -0.46 6.16 -19.39
C ILE A 73 -0.64 4.65 -19.48
N SER A 74 -1.47 4.09 -18.62
CA SER A 74 -1.67 2.63 -18.52
C SER A 74 -2.69 2.09 -19.51
N ASN A 75 -3.51 2.93 -20.11
CA ASN A 75 -4.68 2.56 -20.90
C ASN A 75 -5.63 1.61 -20.15
N LYS A 76 -5.71 1.74 -18.84
CA LYS A 76 -6.57 0.95 -17.94
C LYS A 76 -7.46 1.86 -17.10
N LYS A 77 -8.59 1.32 -16.62
CA LYS A 77 -9.47 2.04 -15.70
C LYS A 77 -8.98 1.89 -14.26
N TRP A 78 -8.93 3.02 -13.56
CA TRP A 78 -8.54 3.09 -12.16
C TRP A 78 -9.67 3.64 -11.29
N GLY A 79 -9.69 3.18 -10.03
CA GLY A 79 -10.54 3.72 -8.97
C GLY A 79 -9.69 4.22 -7.82
N TYR A 80 -10.32 4.90 -6.88
CA TYR A 80 -9.71 5.19 -5.58
C TYR A 80 -10.74 5.21 -4.46
N VAL A 81 -10.28 4.97 -3.24
CA VAL A 81 -11.00 5.23 -1.99
C VAL A 81 -10.14 6.20 -1.19
N ILE A 82 -10.76 7.24 -0.62
CA ILE A 82 -10.08 8.29 0.14
C ILE A 82 -10.70 8.41 1.53
N SER A 83 -9.91 8.79 2.53
CA SER A 83 -10.41 9.02 3.89
C SER A 83 -11.49 10.11 3.91
N SER A 84 -12.50 9.96 4.77
CA SER A 84 -13.68 10.82 4.80
C SER A 84 -13.39 12.28 5.18
N LYS A 85 -12.22 12.55 5.74
CA LYS A 85 -11.74 13.88 6.12
C LYS A 85 -10.21 13.92 6.09
N PRO A 86 -9.61 15.13 5.95
CA PRO A 86 -8.17 15.28 6.11
C PRO A 86 -7.77 15.17 7.59
N LEU A 87 -6.60 14.59 7.85
CA LEU A 87 -6.06 14.25 9.16
C LEU A 87 -4.74 14.97 9.40
N GLY A 88 -4.49 15.39 10.62
CA GLY A 88 -3.27 16.10 11.01
C GLY A 88 -3.51 17.24 11.99
N THR A 89 -2.58 18.19 12.01
CA THR A 89 -2.61 19.36 12.87
C THR A 89 -3.49 20.49 12.30
N LYS A 90 -3.55 21.64 13.00
CA LYS A 90 -4.23 22.82 12.47
C LYS A 90 -3.59 23.32 11.16
N ASP A 91 -2.27 23.25 11.08
CA ASP A 91 -1.48 23.88 10.00
C ASP A 91 -1.12 22.90 8.87
N TYR A 92 -1.20 21.60 9.13
CA TYR A 92 -0.90 20.56 8.14
C TYR A 92 -1.90 19.42 8.25
N LYS A 93 -2.65 19.20 7.17
CA LYS A 93 -3.60 18.09 7.04
C LYS A 93 -3.47 17.42 5.69
N GLU A 94 -3.63 16.11 5.70
CA GLU A 94 -3.61 15.27 4.51
C GLU A 94 -4.73 14.26 4.53
N TYR A 95 -5.10 13.75 3.37
CA TYR A 95 -5.92 12.56 3.22
C TYR A 95 -5.05 11.33 3.03
N TYR A 96 -5.55 10.18 3.45
CA TYR A 96 -5.10 8.89 2.97
C TYR A 96 -5.95 8.45 1.79
N ALA A 97 -5.34 7.79 0.81
CA ALA A 97 -6.08 7.21 -0.29
C ALA A 97 -5.51 5.83 -0.69
N PHE A 98 -6.36 5.00 -1.27
CA PHE A 98 -5.97 3.80 -1.98
C PHE A 98 -6.39 3.95 -3.44
N ILE A 99 -5.43 3.89 -4.37
CA ILE A 99 -5.69 3.93 -5.81
C ILE A 99 -5.44 2.55 -6.41
N TYR A 100 -6.30 2.08 -7.30
CA TYR A 100 -6.28 0.69 -7.74
C TYR A 100 -6.76 0.49 -9.17
N LYS A 101 -6.28 -0.58 -9.82
CA LYS A 101 -6.76 -1.07 -11.11
C LYS A 101 -8.12 -1.73 -10.96
N LYS A 102 -9.13 -1.27 -11.71
CA LYS A 102 -10.51 -1.81 -11.64
C LYS A 102 -10.65 -3.22 -12.19
N ASP A 103 -9.72 -3.65 -13.04
CA ASP A 103 -9.68 -5.00 -13.59
C ASP A 103 -8.97 -6.02 -12.68
N LYS A 104 -8.40 -5.58 -11.57
CA LYS A 104 -7.71 -6.43 -10.58
C LYS A 104 -8.41 -6.48 -9.23
N ILE A 105 -9.24 -5.49 -8.92
CA ILE A 105 -9.93 -5.36 -7.62
C ILE A 105 -11.43 -5.46 -7.85
N ASP A 106 -12.04 -6.54 -7.36
CA ASP A 106 -13.47 -6.81 -7.50
C ASP A 106 -14.30 -5.97 -6.54
N LYS A 107 -13.78 -5.77 -5.31
CA LYS A 107 -14.44 -5.01 -4.27
C LYS A 107 -13.41 -4.26 -3.42
N ILE A 108 -13.73 -3.01 -3.07
CA ILE A 108 -13.00 -2.24 -2.07
C ILE A 108 -13.99 -1.39 -1.28
N GLU A 109 -13.95 -1.51 0.04
CA GLU A 109 -14.85 -0.82 0.95
C GLU A 109 -14.07 -0.11 2.05
N SER A 110 -14.46 1.13 2.36
CA SER A 110 -13.86 1.88 3.46
C SER A 110 -14.26 1.28 4.81
N LEU A 111 -13.29 0.85 5.59
CA LEU A 111 -13.45 0.53 7.00
C LEU A 111 -13.34 1.78 7.88
N GLY A 112 -12.96 2.92 7.29
CA GLY A 112 -12.89 4.20 7.96
C GLY A 112 -11.55 4.47 8.63
N ILE A 113 -11.53 5.59 9.37
CA ILE A 113 -10.37 6.05 10.13
C ILE A 113 -10.37 5.37 11.48
N TYR A 114 -9.18 4.99 11.97
CA TYR A 114 -8.99 4.49 13.33
C TYR A 114 -9.58 5.47 14.34
N LYS A 115 -10.37 4.95 15.24
CA LYS A 115 -10.95 5.76 16.32
C LYS A 115 -10.01 5.73 17.51
N ASP A 116 -9.18 6.77 17.62
CA ASP A 116 -8.37 7.01 18.79
C ASP A 116 -9.22 6.95 20.05
N GLY A 117 -8.65 6.42 21.11
CA GLY A 117 -9.18 6.56 22.45
C GLY A 117 -9.16 8.02 22.94
N LYS A 118 -9.37 8.22 24.25
CA LYS A 118 -9.32 9.57 24.87
C LYS A 118 -7.94 10.23 24.78
N SER A 119 -6.89 9.46 24.54
CA SER A 119 -5.47 9.86 24.60
C SER A 119 -4.92 10.50 23.34
N LYS A 120 -5.66 10.53 22.22
CA LYS A 120 -5.17 11.03 20.92
C LYS A 120 -3.80 10.44 20.57
N GLU A 121 -3.76 9.16 20.30
CA GLU A 121 -2.54 8.38 20.10
C GLU A 121 -1.80 8.71 18.81
N PHE A 122 -2.52 9.30 17.83
CA PHE A 122 -1.98 9.64 16.52
C PHE A 122 -2.33 11.06 16.11
N ILE A 123 -1.37 11.77 15.54
CA ILE A 123 -1.61 13.06 14.86
C ILE A 123 -2.48 12.81 13.61
N ARG A 124 -2.22 11.72 12.89
CA ARG A 124 -2.95 11.24 11.72
C ARG A 124 -3.40 9.80 11.98
N PRO A 125 -4.57 9.61 12.60
CA PRO A 125 -5.07 8.25 12.83
C PRO A 125 -5.14 7.45 11.53
N PRO A 126 -4.61 6.21 11.51
CA PRO A 126 -4.59 5.36 10.31
C PRO A 126 -5.96 5.14 9.67
N PHE A 127 -5.98 4.90 8.36
CA PHE A 127 -7.16 4.66 7.56
C PHE A 127 -7.12 3.27 6.95
N ALA A 128 -8.26 2.57 6.91
CA ALA A 128 -8.31 1.21 6.38
C ALA A 128 -9.43 0.98 5.37
N VAL A 129 -9.20 -0.01 4.51
CA VAL A 129 -10.15 -0.56 3.55
C VAL A 129 -10.14 -2.09 3.63
N TYR A 130 -11.31 -2.69 3.38
CA TYR A 130 -11.44 -4.09 3.02
C TYR A 130 -11.36 -4.21 1.51
N VAL A 131 -10.62 -5.20 1.01
CA VAL A 131 -10.35 -5.41 -0.41
C VAL A 131 -10.64 -6.86 -0.77
N LYS A 132 -11.21 -7.10 -1.94
CA LYS A 132 -11.31 -8.42 -2.57
C LYS A 132 -10.76 -8.38 -3.97
N SER A 133 -9.86 -9.31 -4.26
CA SER A 133 -9.25 -9.54 -5.58
C SER A 133 -9.40 -11.03 -5.93
N ASN A 134 -10.33 -11.35 -6.81
CA ASN A 134 -10.70 -12.72 -7.14
C ASN A 134 -11.14 -13.51 -5.88
N LYS A 135 -10.35 -14.47 -5.41
CA LYS A 135 -10.66 -15.26 -4.21
C LYS A 135 -9.92 -14.82 -2.96
N PHE A 136 -8.98 -13.91 -3.09
CA PHE A 136 -8.21 -13.34 -1.99
C PHE A 136 -8.86 -12.07 -1.47
N ASP A 137 -9.21 -12.05 -0.19
CA ASP A 137 -9.69 -10.87 0.49
C ASP A 137 -8.81 -10.53 1.69
N PHE A 138 -8.71 -9.24 1.96
CA PHE A 138 -7.76 -8.72 2.95
C PHE A 138 -8.10 -7.30 3.39
N VAL A 139 -7.52 -6.90 4.52
CA VAL A 139 -7.58 -5.52 5.02
C VAL A 139 -6.28 -4.80 4.77
N LEU A 140 -6.34 -3.62 4.15
CA LEU A 140 -5.22 -2.70 4.07
C LEU A 140 -5.40 -1.54 5.04
N ILE A 141 -4.42 -1.32 5.90
CA ILE A 141 -4.35 -0.19 6.83
C ILE A 141 -3.19 0.69 6.40
N THR A 142 -3.45 1.94 6.05
CA THR A 142 -2.40 2.91 5.73
C THR A 142 -2.15 3.86 6.89
N ALA A 143 -0.87 4.18 7.09
CA ALA A 143 -0.40 5.06 8.13
C ALA A 143 0.65 6.05 7.62
N HIS A 144 0.69 7.24 8.22
CA HIS A 144 1.77 8.20 8.11
C HIS A 144 2.04 8.80 9.50
N SER A 145 3.08 8.29 10.14
CA SER A 145 3.48 8.73 11.49
C SER A 145 3.93 10.17 11.52
N ILE A 146 3.87 10.77 12.69
CA ILE A 146 4.40 12.10 12.92
C ILE A 146 5.87 12.19 12.48
N PHE A 147 6.22 13.29 11.82
CA PHE A 147 7.59 13.70 11.59
C PHE A 147 7.91 14.89 12.51
N GLY A 148 9.15 15.06 12.92
CA GLY A 148 9.58 16.17 13.74
C GLY A 148 10.94 15.90 14.38
N ASP A 149 11.51 16.93 15.01
CA ASP A 149 12.86 16.88 15.58
C ASP A 149 12.97 15.91 16.76
N ASN A 150 11.87 15.74 17.51
CA ASN A 150 11.86 14.82 18.64
C ASN A 150 11.47 13.39 18.19
N LYS A 151 12.46 12.51 18.22
CA LYS A 151 12.27 11.08 17.90
C LYS A 151 11.27 10.39 18.82
N SER A 152 11.13 10.83 20.10
CA SER A 152 10.23 10.18 21.05
C SER A 152 8.77 10.22 20.62
N TYR A 153 8.30 11.25 19.93
CA TYR A 153 6.93 11.30 19.40
C TYR A 153 6.67 10.24 18.34
N ARG A 154 7.68 9.95 17.49
CA ARG A 154 7.60 8.86 16.50
C ARG A 154 7.58 7.49 17.17
N GLU A 155 8.38 7.33 18.22
CA GLU A 155 8.44 6.11 19.03
C GLU A 155 7.13 5.88 19.79
N GLU A 156 6.52 6.94 20.30
CA GLU A 156 5.22 6.88 20.96
C GLU A 156 4.11 6.43 19.99
N GLU A 157 3.95 7.10 18.84
CA GLU A 157 2.98 6.64 17.83
C GLU A 157 3.24 5.20 17.40
N ALA A 158 4.51 4.83 17.13
CA ALA A 158 4.88 3.47 16.72
C ALA A 158 4.50 2.41 17.77
N SER A 159 4.55 2.77 19.06
CA SER A 159 4.15 1.88 20.14
C SER A 159 2.65 1.55 20.14
N HIS A 160 1.81 2.36 19.50
CA HIS A 160 0.36 2.22 19.46
C HIS A 160 -0.18 1.44 18.25
N TYR A 161 0.64 1.07 17.26
CA TYR A 161 0.16 0.33 16.08
C TYR A 161 -0.49 -1.01 16.39
N HIS A 162 -0.17 -1.65 17.51
CA HIS A 162 -0.87 -2.85 17.98
C HIS A 162 -2.36 -2.61 18.21
N LYS A 163 -2.76 -1.43 18.70
CA LYS A 163 -4.17 -1.05 18.92
C LYS A 163 -4.90 -0.83 17.59
N VAL A 164 -4.22 -0.19 16.62
CA VAL A 164 -4.75 0.01 15.27
C VAL A 164 -5.01 -1.33 14.58
N TYR A 165 -4.03 -2.23 14.65
CA TYR A 165 -4.12 -3.57 14.06
C TYR A 165 -5.28 -4.36 14.67
N LYS A 166 -5.35 -4.41 16.01
CA LYS A 166 -6.47 -5.03 16.72
C LYS A 166 -7.82 -4.43 16.34
N TYR A 167 -7.91 -3.10 16.29
CA TYR A 167 -9.17 -2.41 15.96
C TYR A 167 -9.72 -2.83 14.61
N PHE A 168 -8.90 -2.90 13.58
CA PHE A 168 -9.35 -3.27 12.24
C PHE A 168 -9.54 -4.78 12.08
N LEU A 169 -8.73 -5.61 12.73
CA LEU A 169 -8.95 -7.05 12.84
C LEU A 169 -10.34 -7.35 13.45
N ASP A 170 -10.66 -6.73 14.57
CA ASP A 170 -11.95 -6.92 15.25
C ASP A 170 -13.13 -6.39 14.43
N LYS A 171 -12.90 -5.29 13.70
CA LYS A 171 -13.94 -4.62 12.91
C LYS A 171 -14.28 -5.37 11.63
N SER A 172 -13.30 -5.85 10.92
CA SER A 172 -13.48 -6.57 9.65
C SER A 172 -13.84 -8.04 9.84
N LYS A 173 -13.36 -8.67 10.91
CA LYS A 173 -13.34 -10.11 11.13
C LYS A 173 -12.49 -10.88 10.12
N GLU A 174 -11.59 -10.16 9.43
CA GLU A 174 -10.64 -10.65 8.47
C GLU A 174 -9.29 -10.79 9.13
N GLU A 175 -8.63 -11.95 9.00
CA GLU A 175 -7.32 -12.23 9.61
C GLU A 175 -6.16 -11.78 8.71
N ASP A 176 -6.41 -11.61 7.39
CA ASP A 176 -5.45 -11.12 6.42
C ASP A 176 -5.32 -9.59 6.48
N VAL A 177 -4.59 -9.12 7.47
CA VAL A 177 -4.41 -7.69 7.73
C VAL A 177 -2.99 -7.24 7.39
N ILE A 178 -2.88 -6.22 6.54
CA ILE A 178 -1.63 -5.59 6.14
C ILE A 178 -1.62 -4.14 6.63
N LEU A 179 -0.70 -3.79 7.53
CA LEU A 179 -0.40 -2.42 7.92
C LEU A 179 0.78 -1.92 7.10
N LEU A 180 0.61 -0.83 6.36
CA LEU A 180 1.64 -0.28 5.50
C LEU A 180 1.65 1.25 5.52
N GLY A 181 2.78 1.86 5.16
CA GLY A 181 2.89 3.32 5.10
C GLY A 181 4.28 3.85 5.44
N ASP A 182 4.31 5.16 5.68
CA ASP A 182 5.47 5.91 6.16
C ASP A 182 5.41 6.03 7.69
N PHE A 183 6.28 5.29 8.36
CA PHE A 183 6.34 5.26 9.83
C PHE A 183 7.29 6.32 10.42
N ASN A 184 8.03 7.05 9.58
CA ASN A 184 9.03 8.03 9.97
C ASN A 184 10.08 7.53 10.97
N ILE A 185 10.19 6.19 11.12
CA ILE A 185 11.12 5.49 11.99
C ILE A 185 11.39 4.09 11.40
N PRO A 186 12.62 3.56 11.46
CA PRO A 186 12.90 2.22 10.97
C PRO A 186 12.13 1.14 11.75
N SER A 187 11.67 0.12 11.05
CA SER A 187 10.92 -1.00 11.64
C SER A 187 11.71 -1.83 12.68
N THR A 188 13.03 -1.64 12.74
CA THR A 188 13.89 -2.23 13.78
C THR A 188 13.84 -1.49 15.12
N ASN A 189 13.17 -0.34 15.18
CA ASN A 189 13.01 0.38 16.46
C ASN A 189 12.20 -0.43 17.48
N ASN A 190 12.61 -0.37 18.74
CA ASN A 190 12.00 -1.13 19.82
C ASN A 190 10.52 -0.81 20.06
N SER A 191 10.04 0.36 19.62
CA SER A 191 8.61 0.73 19.72
C SER A 191 7.69 -0.23 18.98
N PHE A 192 8.18 -0.92 17.95
CA PHE A 192 7.40 -1.94 17.24
C PHE A 192 7.42 -3.32 17.92
N LYS A 193 8.25 -3.53 18.96
CA LYS A 193 8.47 -4.85 19.55
C LYS A 193 7.17 -5.48 20.08
N TYR A 194 6.36 -4.70 20.80
CA TYR A 194 5.09 -5.20 21.33
C TYR A 194 4.15 -5.59 20.20
N PHE A 195 3.97 -4.73 19.19
CA PHE A 195 3.14 -5.01 18.02
C PHE A 195 3.58 -6.29 17.29
N LYS A 196 4.88 -6.43 17.02
CA LYS A 196 5.43 -7.62 16.36
C LYS A 196 5.20 -8.89 17.14
N ASN A 197 5.40 -8.85 18.44
CA ASN A 197 5.27 -10.05 19.30
C ASN A 197 3.80 -10.45 19.51
N GLU A 198 2.93 -9.46 19.80
CA GLU A 198 1.51 -9.68 20.12
C GLU A 198 0.75 -10.31 18.95
N TYR A 199 0.99 -9.81 17.73
CA TYR A 199 0.30 -10.25 16.53
C TYR A 199 1.14 -11.14 15.61
N ASN A 200 2.35 -11.51 16.03
CA ASN A 200 3.31 -12.28 15.23
C ASN A 200 3.51 -11.69 13.81
N VAL A 201 3.47 -10.36 13.72
CA VAL A 201 3.67 -9.65 12.45
C VAL A 201 5.16 -9.43 12.19
N GLN A 202 5.53 -9.48 10.91
CA GLN A 202 6.89 -9.24 10.48
C GLN A 202 6.92 -8.06 9.50
N GLU A 203 7.99 -7.28 9.58
CA GLU A 203 8.29 -6.31 8.53
C GLU A 203 8.69 -7.00 7.24
N VAL A 204 8.28 -6.39 6.13
CA VAL A 204 8.62 -6.88 4.79
C VAL A 204 9.91 -6.25 4.29
N ILE A 205 10.05 -4.93 4.44
CA ILE A 205 11.24 -4.20 3.99
C ILE A 205 12.29 -4.22 5.09
N ASN A 206 13.39 -4.93 4.85
CA ASN A 206 14.50 -4.98 5.79
C ASN A 206 15.27 -3.65 5.77
N PRO A 207 15.24 -2.84 6.86
CA PRO A 207 15.84 -1.51 6.89
C PRO A 207 17.37 -1.50 6.84
N ASN A 208 18.00 -2.65 7.06
CA ASN A 208 19.45 -2.78 6.93
C ASN A 208 19.88 -3.01 5.46
N LYS A 209 18.95 -3.43 4.60
CA LYS A 209 19.19 -3.67 3.16
C LYS A 209 18.67 -2.55 2.28
N PHE A 210 17.57 -1.92 2.66
CA PHE A 210 16.86 -0.98 1.81
C PHE A 210 16.71 0.37 2.49
N LYS A 211 16.91 1.43 1.72
CA LYS A 211 16.51 2.80 2.05
C LYS A 211 15.26 3.13 1.25
N THR A 212 14.32 3.84 1.86
CA THR A 212 13.03 4.16 1.25
C THR A 212 12.80 5.65 1.08
N THR A 213 13.67 6.52 1.67
CA THR A 213 13.59 7.96 1.49
C THR A 213 14.73 8.50 0.63
N ILE A 214 14.48 9.59 -0.06
CA ILE A 214 15.41 10.25 -0.98
C ILE A 214 15.96 11.50 -0.33
N GLY A 215 17.27 11.52 -0.08
CA GLY A 215 18.01 12.71 0.33
C GLY A 215 18.42 13.56 -0.88
N SER A 216 19.20 14.63 -0.62
CA SER A 216 19.69 15.51 -1.68
C SER A 216 20.77 14.88 -2.57
N ASN A 217 21.53 13.92 -2.06
CA ASN A 217 22.68 13.32 -2.76
C ASN A 217 22.64 11.79 -2.80
N GLY A 218 21.53 11.18 -2.44
CA GLY A 218 21.37 9.72 -2.39
C GLY A 218 20.16 9.30 -1.57
N LEU A 219 20.00 8.00 -1.38
CA LEU A 219 18.97 7.45 -0.50
C LEU A 219 19.37 7.64 0.97
N ALA A 220 18.39 7.91 1.85
CA ALA A 220 18.64 8.36 3.21
C ALA A 220 18.18 7.36 4.29
N ASN A 221 16.88 7.23 4.51
CA ASN A 221 16.32 6.49 5.63
C ASN A 221 15.46 5.29 5.15
N SER A 222 15.09 4.42 6.10
CA SER A 222 14.19 3.28 5.88
C SER A 222 12.92 3.50 6.72
N TYR A 223 12.03 4.36 6.26
CA TYR A 223 10.84 4.79 7.00
C TYR A 223 9.56 4.10 6.54
N ASP A 224 9.52 3.70 5.27
CA ASP A 224 8.38 3.01 4.69
C ASP A 224 8.47 1.51 4.90
N ASN A 225 7.37 0.88 5.30
CA ASN A 225 7.34 -0.57 5.51
C ASN A 225 5.92 -1.14 5.34
N MET A 226 5.84 -2.47 5.33
CA MET A 226 4.63 -3.27 5.45
C MET A 226 4.81 -4.27 6.59
N PHE A 227 3.74 -4.48 7.36
CA PHE A 227 3.71 -5.46 8.45
C PHE A 227 2.49 -6.35 8.29
N PHE A 228 2.68 -7.65 8.35
CA PHE A 228 1.61 -8.64 8.38
C PHE A 228 2.05 -9.95 9.03
N ASN A 229 1.09 -10.76 9.41
CA ASN A 229 1.33 -12.09 9.96
C ASN A 229 1.33 -13.12 8.83
N ARG A 230 2.49 -13.72 8.55
CA ARG A 230 2.65 -14.73 7.49
C ARG A 230 1.94 -16.06 7.77
N LYS A 231 1.43 -16.26 8.98
CA LYS A 231 0.61 -17.43 9.28
C LYS A 231 -0.77 -17.31 8.65
N TYR A 232 -1.31 -16.11 8.60
CA TYR A 232 -2.60 -15.80 7.97
C TYR A 232 -2.42 -15.50 6.48
N LEU A 233 -1.57 -14.56 6.11
CA LEU A 233 -1.28 -14.18 4.72
C LEU A 233 -0.41 -15.22 4.00
N LYS A 234 -0.97 -16.40 3.74
CA LYS A 234 -0.32 -17.50 3.01
C LYS A 234 -0.18 -17.22 1.51
N GLU A 235 -0.98 -16.29 1.00
CA GLU A 235 -0.95 -15.76 -0.36
C GLU A 235 0.35 -15.00 -0.67
N TYR A 236 1.09 -14.59 0.34
CA TYR A 236 2.35 -13.89 0.15
C TYR A 236 3.37 -14.73 -0.62
N THR A 237 3.72 -14.29 -1.85
CA THR A 237 4.61 -15.04 -2.75
C THR A 237 6.09 -15.01 -2.32
N GLY A 238 6.45 -14.16 -1.37
CA GLY A 238 7.84 -13.89 -1.02
C GLY A 238 8.49 -12.79 -1.87
N ARG A 239 7.81 -12.29 -2.90
CA ARG A 239 8.29 -11.20 -3.74
C ARG A 239 7.93 -9.85 -3.15
N TYR A 240 8.94 -9.02 -2.90
CA TYR A 240 8.82 -7.68 -2.36
C TYR A 240 9.98 -6.81 -2.80
N GLY A 241 9.86 -5.51 -2.60
CA GLY A 241 10.97 -4.62 -2.89
C GLY A 241 10.68 -3.15 -2.65
N VAL A 242 11.72 -2.37 -2.95
CA VAL A 242 11.68 -0.91 -3.05
C VAL A 242 11.90 -0.56 -4.52
N TYR A 243 10.95 0.15 -5.10
CA TYR A 243 11.05 0.55 -6.50
C TYR A 243 11.85 1.85 -6.59
N ASP A 244 13.14 1.73 -6.86
CA ASP A 244 14.01 2.88 -7.10
C ASP A 244 13.84 3.38 -8.55
N TYR A 245 13.23 4.53 -8.66
CA TYR A 245 12.99 5.23 -9.92
C TYR A 245 13.88 6.48 -10.07
N THR A 246 14.80 6.71 -9.15
CA THR A 246 15.60 7.95 -9.10
C THR A 246 16.58 8.10 -10.26
N LYS A 247 17.09 6.98 -10.78
CA LYS A 247 18.15 6.99 -11.82
C LYS A 247 19.31 7.92 -11.46
N ASN A 248 19.62 8.04 -10.16
CA ASN A 248 20.62 8.94 -9.58
C ASN A 248 20.31 10.45 -9.72
N ASN A 249 19.10 10.83 -10.15
CA ASN A 249 18.65 12.22 -10.23
C ASN A 249 17.89 12.62 -8.95
N TYR A 250 18.54 12.48 -7.80
CA TYR A 250 17.91 12.63 -6.48
C TYR A 250 17.26 13.99 -6.26
N LYS A 251 17.90 15.10 -6.66
CA LYS A 251 17.42 16.47 -6.43
C LYS A 251 16.10 16.75 -7.13
N GLU A 252 16.02 16.46 -8.42
CA GLU A 252 14.82 16.69 -9.23
C GLU A 252 13.68 15.76 -8.81
N ILE A 253 13.99 14.48 -8.60
CA ILE A 253 13.02 13.49 -8.16
C ILE A 253 12.45 13.87 -6.79
N ARG A 254 13.31 14.22 -5.82
CA ARG A 254 12.88 14.67 -4.50
C ARG A 254 11.99 15.90 -4.57
N LYS A 255 12.26 16.82 -5.48
CA LYS A 255 11.52 18.08 -5.59
C LYS A 255 10.17 17.91 -6.28
N TYR A 256 10.14 17.20 -7.41
CA TYR A 256 8.99 17.20 -8.30
C TYR A 256 8.20 15.89 -8.30
N VAL A 257 8.75 14.79 -7.81
CA VAL A 257 8.07 13.49 -7.78
C VAL A 257 7.72 13.11 -6.35
N SER A 258 8.71 12.68 -5.57
CA SER A 258 8.57 12.41 -4.15
C SER A 258 9.94 12.33 -3.47
N ASP A 259 10.00 12.57 -2.17
CA ASP A 259 11.15 12.29 -1.33
C ASP A 259 11.12 10.88 -0.70
N HIS A 260 10.19 10.05 -1.14
CA HIS A 260 10.09 8.63 -0.82
C HIS A 260 10.16 7.76 -2.07
N LEU A 261 10.64 6.54 -1.93
CA LEU A 261 10.50 5.47 -2.90
C LEU A 261 9.22 4.68 -2.62
N LEU A 262 8.63 4.12 -3.66
CA LEU A 262 7.50 3.22 -3.51
C LEU A 262 7.98 1.84 -3.03
N ILE A 263 7.32 1.28 -2.02
CA ILE A 263 7.54 -0.09 -1.56
C ILE A 263 6.39 -1.00 -2.00
N PHE A 264 6.65 -2.29 -2.22
CA PHE A 264 5.62 -3.22 -2.67
C PHE A 264 5.85 -4.65 -2.18
N SER A 265 4.76 -5.43 -2.20
CA SER A 265 4.73 -6.89 -2.04
C SER A 265 3.75 -7.52 -3.02
N GLU A 266 3.95 -8.80 -3.32
CA GLU A 266 3.14 -9.57 -4.26
C GLU A 266 2.43 -10.72 -3.54
N PHE A 267 1.16 -10.95 -3.92
CA PHE A 267 0.31 -11.98 -3.33
C PHE A 267 -0.41 -12.77 -4.41
N GLU A 268 -0.55 -14.08 -4.22
CA GLU A 268 -1.43 -14.91 -5.03
C GLU A 268 -2.89 -14.51 -4.77
N ASN A 269 -3.74 -14.61 -5.80
CA ASN A 269 -5.17 -14.30 -5.67
C ASN A 269 -6.07 -15.43 -6.20
N LYS A 270 -5.52 -16.64 -6.36
CA LYS A 270 -6.24 -17.83 -6.87
C LYS A 270 -7.10 -18.52 -5.83
N GLY A 271 -6.83 -18.33 -4.57
CA GLY A 271 -7.51 -18.92 -3.44
C GLY A 271 -7.29 -18.06 -2.22
N ASP A 272 -8.17 -18.21 -1.27
CA ASP A 272 -7.99 -17.84 0.10
C ASP A 272 -7.52 -19.11 0.78
N LEU A 273 -6.25 -19.16 1.20
CA LEU A 273 -5.57 -20.40 1.54
C LEU A 273 -5.75 -20.81 3.01
N ASP A 274 -6.27 -19.91 3.84
CA ASP A 274 -6.42 -20.10 5.27
C ASP A 274 -7.82 -19.87 5.80
N ASP A 275 -8.69 -19.22 5.08
CA ASP A 275 -10.09 -19.11 5.42
C ASP A 275 -10.74 -20.49 5.44
N LYS A 276 -11.30 -20.86 6.58
CA LYS A 276 -12.13 -22.04 6.70
C LYS A 276 -13.44 -21.80 5.94
N LYS A 277 -13.67 -22.61 4.92
CA LYS A 277 -14.97 -22.71 4.24
C LYS A 277 -16.05 -23.19 5.18
#